data_3819d14b5bd553725610f57fc2ecf9fe
#
_entry.id   3819d14b5bd553725610f57fc2ecf9fe
#
_cell.length_a   1.000
_cell.length_b   1.000
_cell.length_c   1.000
_cell.angle_alpha   90.00
_cell.angle_beta   90.00
_cell.angle_gamma   90.00
#
_symmetry.space_group_name_H-M   'P 1'
#
loop_
_entity.id
_entity.type
_entity.pdbx_description
1 polymer ?
#
loop_
_entity_poly.entity_id
_entity_poly.type
_entity_poly.pdbx_seq_one_letter_code
_entity_poly.pdbx_strand_id
1 'polypeptide(L)'
;MNQNILHTIFFDKNNHWDQFSKRFKLKIRPVVFKEVEKFRYCGDISKGFRLYVCEGCHAVKKVPIRCKGKFCPTCSVGESERWSEIVSQDMFHTTHRHIVFTIDEGLRTIFLKYHREILLKGLMDDAAQVILDYFKKQKIRPGIILALHTFGSKLEFNPHVHMIVTMGGLTEGGEWKDYDYIPYKMLRVNWQNAVLKLIRRVLSPEEKKEVQPQLQRAYTRNAEGFYVNAPKRSRTNVKKILQYISRYMKRGPIALNRIIMYDGDIVMFRYHDKRTNTEEKEIMLAKEFIAALIRHIPDKNFKTIRRYGLYSRRIKKVVKEVVKEIQSKIKRLLLNVSTALKPMKWADRITECFGENPLKCSSCGNLFVFRGIVVSKNGGLIIQYANDSETRRYLREEIRYIESKEFKINQKQAEKEIYEAIRFDWEKQRQLYMPSMRNQGIDSEGSRG
;
A
#
# COMPACT_ATOMS: atom_id res chain seq x y z
N MET A 1 9.52 -5.41 -21.07
CA MET A 1 8.54 -5.47 -19.96
C MET A 1 9.30 -5.28 -18.67
N ASN A 2 8.95 -4.26 -17.86
CA ASN A 2 9.58 -4.09 -16.53
C ASN A 2 9.16 -5.27 -15.65
N GLN A 3 10.08 -6.21 -15.46
CA GLN A 3 9.83 -7.37 -14.61
C GLN A 3 9.69 -6.95 -13.15
N ASN A 4 8.66 -7.49 -12.53
CA ASN A 4 8.43 -7.32 -11.12
C ASN A 4 9.33 -8.33 -10.37
N ILE A 5 10.52 -7.90 -9.93
CA ILE A 5 11.48 -8.74 -9.16
C ILE A 5 10.80 -9.49 -8.00
N LEU A 6 9.77 -8.90 -7.38
CA LEU A 6 9.00 -9.58 -6.35
C LEU A 6 8.26 -10.81 -6.91
N HIS A 7 7.75 -10.73 -8.14
CA HIS A 7 7.13 -11.89 -8.80
C HIS A 7 8.15 -13.01 -9.00
N THR A 8 9.37 -12.67 -9.43
CA THR A 8 10.46 -13.63 -9.60
C THR A 8 10.82 -14.31 -8.27
N ILE A 9 10.97 -13.56 -7.18
CA ILE A 9 11.25 -14.12 -5.84
C ILE A 9 10.19 -15.15 -5.41
N PHE A 10 8.92 -14.93 -5.75
CA PHE A 10 7.83 -15.84 -5.37
C PHE A 10 7.73 -17.08 -6.25
N PHE A 11 7.91 -16.93 -7.57
CA PHE A 11 7.41 -17.87 -8.57
C PHE A 11 8.44 -18.29 -9.63
N ASP A 12 9.72 -18.02 -9.44
CA ASP A 12 10.79 -18.49 -10.33
C ASP A 12 10.91 -20.02 -10.32
N LYS A 13 11.95 -20.55 -10.95
CA LYS A 13 12.23 -22.01 -10.98
C LYS A 13 12.36 -22.65 -9.59
N ASN A 14 12.75 -21.87 -8.56
CA ASN A 14 12.87 -22.34 -7.18
C ASN A 14 11.54 -22.46 -6.48
N ASN A 15 10.51 -21.79 -6.99
CA ASN A 15 9.11 -21.95 -6.56
C ASN A 15 8.91 -21.76 -5.05
N HIS A 16 9.58 -20.75 -4.49
CA HIS A 16 9.64 -20.52 -3.03
C HIS A 16 8.28 -20.39 -2.38
N TRP A 17 7.32 -19.74 -3.07
CA TRP A 17 5.97 -19.63 -2.54
C TRP A 17 5.27 -20.99 -2.41
N ASP A 18 5.33 -21.83 -3.43
CA ASP A 18 4.62 -23.12 -3.40
C ASP A 18 5.22 -24.06 -2.36
N GLN A 19 6.57 -24.09 -2.23
CA GLN A 19 7.24 -24.82 -1.16
C GLN A 19 6.86 -24.30 0.22
N PHE A 20 6.94 -22.97 0.41
CA PHE A 20 6.60 -22.32 1.67
C PHE A 20 5.14 -22.55 2.06
N SER A 21 4.22 -22.32 1.13
CA SER A 21 2.79 -22.45 1.38
C SER A 21 2.35 -23.89 1.65
N LYS A 22 2.98 -24.88 1.02
CA LYS A 22 2.77 -26.31 1.31
C LYS A 22 3.22 -26.64 2.73
N ARG A 23 4.44 -26.22 3.13
CA ARG A 23 5.01 -26.49 4.46
C ARG A 23 4.22 -25.84 5.59
N PHE A 24 3.73 -24.62 5.40
CA PHE A 24 3.07 -23.83 6.44
C PHE A 24 1.57 -23.64 6.21
N LYS A 25 0.91 -24.53 5.46
CA LYS A 25 -0.49 -24.43 5.03
C LYS A 25 -1.45 -24.05 6.17
N LEU A 26 -1.31 -24.70 7.31
CA LEU A 26 -2.18 -24.49 8.48
C LEU A 26 -1.91 -23.18 9.24
N LYS A 27 -0.73 -22.57 9.05
CA LYS A 27 -0.33 -21.32 9.70
C LYS A 27 -0.59 -20.08 8.84
N ILE A 28 -0.89 -20.28 7.55
CA ILE A 28 -1.13 -19.20 6.60
C ILE A 28 -2.63 -18.89 6.54
N ARG A 29 -2.99 -17.61 6.72
CA ARG A 29 -4.39 -17.16 6.64
C ARG A 29 -4.96 -17.37 5.22
N PRO A 30 -6.22 -17.83 5.07
CA PRO A 30 -6.83 -18.10 3.75
C PRO A 30 -6.79 -16.91 2.78
N VAL A 31 -6.91 -15.69 3.29
CA VAL A 31 -6.82 -14.46 2.48
C VAL A 31 -5.47 -14.32 1.79
N VAL A 32 -4.39 -14.80 2.41
CA VAL A 32 -3.03 -14.73 1.86
C VAL A 32 -2.92 -15.56 0.60
N PHE A 33 -3.41 -16.80 0.61
CA PHE A 33 -3.45 -17.65 -0.59
C PHE A 33 -4.16 -16.95 -1.74
N LYS A 34 -5.33 -16.37 -1.48
CA LYS A 34 -6.11 -15.66 -2.50
C LYS A 34 -5.37 -14.45 -3.06
N GLU A 35 -4.73 -13.64 -2.23
CA GLU A 35 -4.04 -12.43 -2.69
C GLU A 35 -2.72 -12.75 -3.40
N VAL A 36 -1.98 -13.79 -2.96
CA VAL A 36 -0.77 -14.23 -3.64
C VAL A 36 -1.10 -14.89 -4.97
N GLU A 37 -2.19 -15.66 -5.06
CA GLU A 37 -2.63 -16.25 -6.33
C GLU A 37 -3.06 -15.18 -7.35
N LYS A 38 -3.76 -14.13 -6.91
CA LYS A 38 -4.01 -12.95 -7.78
C LYS A 38 -2.71 -12.29 -8.24
N PHE A 39 -1.71 -12.23 -7.37
CA PHE A 39 -0.42 -11.64 -7.68
C PHE A 39 0.35 -12.49 -8.70
N ARG A 40 0.27 -13.82 -8.61
CA ARG A 40 0.87 -14.78 -9.57
C ARG A 40 0.52 -14.44 -11.01
N TYR A 41 -0.73 -14.08 -11.27
CA TYR A 41 -1.23 -13.78 -12.61
C TYR A 41 -1.33 -12.27 -12.92
N CYS A 42 -0.71 -11.43 -12.10
CA CYS A 42 -0.76 -9.99 -12.31
C CYS A 42 0.08 -9.55 -13.51
N GLY A 43 -0.57 -9.11 -14.56
CA GLY A 43 0.09 -8.70 -15.80
C GLY A 43 0.31 -9.81 -16.81
N ASP A 44 -0.28 -10.97 -16.58
CA ASP A 44 -0.30 -12.08 -17.50
C ASP A 44 -1.42 -11.88 -18.55
N ILE A 45 -1.05 -11.80 -19.83
CA ILE A 45 -2.02 -11.62 -20.94
C ILE A 45 -2.92 -12.85 -21.12
N SER A 46 -2.49 -14.05 -20.68
CA SER A 46 -3.32 -15.26 -20.70
C SER A 46 -4.49 -15.21 -19.71
N LYS A 47 -4.52 -14.21 -18.82
CA LYS A 47 -5.63 -13.93 -17.91
C LYS A 47 -6.48 -12.74 -18.32
N GLY A 48 -6.19 -12.17 -19.49
CA GLY A 48 -6.94 -11.10 -20.10
C GLY A 48 -6.14 -9.82 -20.32
N PHE A 49 -6.59 -9.02 -21.27
CA PHE A 49 -5.93 -7.78 -21.68
C PHE A 49 -6.91 -6.76 -22.26
N ARG A 50 -6.46 -5.53 -22.38
CA ARG A 50 -7.09 -4.48 -23.18
C ARG A 50 -6.30 -4.30 -24.44
N LEU A 51 -7.02 -4.23 -25.56
CA LEU A 51 -6.47 -3.98 -26.88
C LEU A 51 -6.50 -2.50 -27.19
N TYR A 52 -5.36 -1.99 -27.61
CA TYR A 52 -5.19 -0.64 -28.18
C TYR A 52 -4.53 -0.76 -29.54
N VAL A 53 -4.95 0.10 -30.47
CA VAL A 53 -4.39 0.18 -31.82
C VAL A 53 -3.97 1.63 -32.09
N CYS A 54 -2.82 1.82 -32.69
CA CYS A 54 -2.31 3.14 -33.07
C CYS A 54 -3.08 3.68 -34.27
N GLU A 55 -3.55 4.92 -34.19
CA GLU A 55 -4.31 5.54 -35.32
C GLU A 55 -3.43 5.87 -36.52
N GLY A 56 -2.10 5.96 -36.35
CA GLY A 56 -1.21 6.28 -37.48
C GLY A 56 -0.65 5.04 -38.17
N CYS A 57 0.07 4.18 -37.43
CA CYS A 57 0.77 3.04 -38.02
C CYS A 57 0.09 1.68 -37.76
N HIS A 58 -1.10 1.67 -37.16
CA HIS A 58 -1.88 0.47 -36.82
C HIS A 58 -1.15 -0.52 -35.89
N ALA A 59 -0.05 -0.11 -35.25
CA ALA A 59 0.65 -0.94 -34.28
C ALA A 59 -0.30 -1.35 -33.13
N VAL A 60 -0.21 -2.60 -32.72
CA VAL A 60 -1.08 -3.19 -31.69
C VAL A 60 -0.39 -3.18 -30.36
N LYS A 61 -1.11 -2.76 -29.29
CA LYS A 61 -0.65 -2.78 -27.92
C LYS A 61 -1.64 -3.54 -27.03
N LYS A 62 -1.19 -4.67 -26.49
CA LYS A 62 -1.94 -5.45 -25.52
C LYS A 62 -1.53 -5.04 -24.10
N VAL A 63 -2.45 -4.47 -23.33
CA VAL A 63 -2.23 -4.06 -21.94
C VAL A 63 -2.87 -5.09 -21.02
N PRO A 64 -2.07 -5.92 -20.31
CA PRO A 64 -2.61 -6.99 -19.48
C PRO A 64 -3.46 -6.47 -18.33
N ILE A 65 -4.46 -7.26 -17.95
CA ILE A 65 -5.30 -6.96 -16.77
C ILE A 65 -4.46 -7.12 -15.51
N ARG A 66 -4.54 -6.12 -14.63
CA ARG A 66 -3.82 -6.10 -13.36
C ARG A 66 -4.67 -6.65 -12.23
N CYS A 67 -4.03 -7.27 -11.24
CA CYS A 67 -4.69 -7.94 -10.10
C CYS A 67 -5.45 -6.99 -9.15
N LYS A 68 -5.13 -5.69 -9.17
CA LYS A 68 -5.64 -4.67 -8.22
C LYS A 68 -5.50 -5.09 -6.74
N GLY A 69 -4.65 -6.07 -6.47
CA GLY A 69 -4.38 -6.58 -5.13
C GLY A 69 -3.62 -5.56 -4.29
N LYS A 70 -3.93 -5.48 -3.00
CA LYS A 70 -3.23 -4.60 -2.05
C LYS A 70 -1.79 -5.04 -1.78
N PHE A 71 -1.48 -6.29 -2.08
CA PHE A 71 -0.17 -6.89 -1.93
C PHE A 71 0.77 -6.56 -3.10
N CYS A 72 0.25 -6.48 -4.30
CA CYS A 72 1.05 -6.25 -5.51
C CYS A 72 1.63 -4.83 -5.55
N PRO A 73 2.97 -4.64 -5.52
CA PRO A 73 3.58 -3.31 -5.53
C PRO A 73 3.23 -2.50 -6.78
N THR A 74 3.20 -3.15 -7.95
CA THR A 74 2.85 -2.49 -9.22
C THR A 74 1.41 -1.95 -9.20
N CYS A 75 0.46 -2.74 -8.66
CA CYS A 75 -0.94 -2.30 -8.58
C CYS A 75 -1.17 -1.26 -7.48
N SER A 76 -0.41 -1.32 -6.38
CA SER A 76 -0.58 -0.41 -5.25
C SER A 76 -0.23 1.04 -5.59
N VAL A 77 0.70 1.28 -6.53
CA VAL A 77 1.06 2.65 -6.98
C VAL A 77 -0.13 3.31 -7.65
N GLY A 78 -0.69 2.72 -8.70
CA GLY A 78 -1.82 3.31 -9.42
C GLY A 78 -3.10 3.47 -8.56
N GLU A 79 -3.34 2.52 -7.64
CA GLU A 79 -4.44 2.63 -6.67
C GLU A 79 -4.20 3.75 -5.65
N SER A 80 -2.94 4.02 -5.28
CA SER A 80 -2.60 5.12 -4.38
C SER A 80 -2.86 6.49 -5.00
N GLU A 81 -2.51 6.66 -6.27
CA GLU A 81 -2.74 7.88 -7.03
C GLU A 81 -4.24 8.15 -7.21
N ARG A 82 -4.99 7.14 -7.66
CA ARG A 82 -6.45 7.24 -7.79
C ARG A 82 -7.12 7.58 -6.47
N TRP A 83 -6.67 6.97 -5.38
CA TRP A 83 -7.20 7.27 -4.06
C TRP A 83 -6.89 8.70 -3.63
N SER A 84 -5.67 9.18 -3.90
CA SER A 84 -5.25 10.55 -3.62
C SER A 84 -6.17 11.56 -4.33
N GLU A 85 -6.47 11.33 -5.60
CA GLU A 85 -7.38 12.16 -6.39
C GLU A 85 -8.81 12.19 -5.77
N ILE A 86 -9.36 11.01 -5.44
CA ILE A 86 -10.69 10.92 -4.82
C ILE A 86 -10.72 11.65 -3.47
N VAL A 87 -9.67 11.55 -2.67
CA VAL A 87 -9.59 12.19 -1.36
C VAL A 87 -9.42 13.70 -1.51
N SER A 88 -8.68 14.16 -2.53
CA SER A 88 -8.49 15.59 -2.78
C SER A 88 -9.80 16.35 -2.97
N GLN A 89 -10.76 15.71 -3.64
CA GLN A 89 -12.08 16.27 -3.87
C GLN A 89 -12.93 16.37 -2.59
N ASP A 90 -12.57 15.62 -1.57
CA ASP A 90 -13.28 15.53 -0.29
C ASP A 90 -12.63 16.35 0.83
N MET A 91 -11.38 16.82 0.64
CA MET A 91 -10.66 17.56 1.67
C MET A 91 -11.08 19.02 1.73
N PHE A 92 -11.13 19.55 2.95
CA PHE A 92 -11.35 20.97 3.18
C PHE A 92 -10.09 21.77 2.86
N HIS A 93 -10.27 22.98 2.33
CA HIS A 93 -9.19 23.95 2.11
C HIS A 93 -8.81 24.61 3.45
N THR A 94 -8.19 23.84 4.33
CA THR A 94 -7.70 24.30 5.64
C THR A 94 -6.36 23.65 5.93
N THR A 95 -5.72 24.14 6.97
CA THR A 95 -4.48 23.56 7.49
C THR A 95 -4.71 22.14 8.02
N HIS A 96 -3.82 21.23 7.70
CA HIS A 96 -3.83 19.86 8.20
C HIS A 96 -2.52 19.51 8.88
N ARG A 97 -2.60 18.67 9.90
CA ARG A 97 -1.44 18.11 10.58
C ARG A 97 -1.38 16.60 10.39
N HIS A 98 -0.19 16.12 10.12
CA HIS A 98 0.10 14.68 10.08
C HIS A 98 0.54 14.23 11.48
N ILE A 99 -0.10 13.19 12.00
CA ILE A 99 0.21 12.58 13.29
C ILE A 99 0.47 11.08 13.05
N VAL A 100 1.49 10.54 13.70
CA VAL A 100 1.79 9.10 13.67
C VAL A 100 1.72 8.57 15.10
N PHE A 101 0.86 7.58 15.31
CA PHE A 101 0.72 6.86 16.57
C PHE A 101 1.41 5.50 16.44
N THR A 102 2.36 5.22 17.32
CA THR A 102 3.06 3.92 17.37
C THR A 102 2.75 3.21 18.69
N ILE A 103 2.97 1.89 18.70
CA ILE A 103 2.87 1.10 19.93
C ILE A 103 4.25 0.64 20.38
N ASP A 104 4.35 0.24 21.65
CA ASP A 104 5.54 -0.41 22.17
C ASP A 104 5.86 -1.70 21.41
N GLU A 105 7.14 -1.94 21.13
CA GLU A 105 7.55 -3.12 20.35
C GLU A 105 7.22 -4.44 21.03
N GLY A 106 7.27 -4.50 22.38
CA GLY A 106 6.90 -5.69 23.16
C GLY A 106 5.42 -6.07 23.03
N LEU A 107 4.55 -5.14 22.59
CA LEU A 107 3.13 -5.40 22.38
C LEU A 107 2.83 -5.90 20.96
N ARG A 108 3.75 -5.78 20.00
CA ARG A 108 3.50 -6.12 18.60
C ARG A 108 3.06 -7.57 18.40
N THR A 109 3.64 -8.49 19.16
CA THR A 109 3.31 -9.92 19.10
C THR A 109 1.87 -10.21 19.52
N ILE A 110 1.32 -9.43 20.47
CA ILE A 110 -0.09 -9.54 20.88
C ILE A 110 -1.03 -9.30 19.70
N PHE A 111 -0.75 -8.27 18.88
CA PHE A 111 -1.52 -7.94 17.69
C PHE A 111 -1.39 -8.97 16.55
N LEU A 112 -0.37 -9.83 16.58
CA LEU A 112 -0.23 -10.95 15.65
C LEU A 112 -0.94 -12.21 16.12
N LYS A 113 -0.80 -12.51 17.41
CA LYS A 113 -1.21 -13.79 18.01
C LYS A 113 -2.71 -13.83 18.34
N TYR A 114 -3.23 -12.73 18.90
CA TYR A 114 -4.59 -12.69 19.44
C TYR A 114 -5.50 -11.76 18.64
N HIS A 115 -6.67 -12.25 18.22
CA HIS A 115 -7.77 -11.43 17.66
C HIS A 115 -7.31 -10.30 16.71
N ARG A 116 -6.34 -10.59 15.86
CA ARG A 116 -5.59 -9.61 15.04
C ARG A 116 -6.47 -8.56 14.36
N GLU A 117 -7.56 -8.99 13.71
CA GLU A 117 -8.45 -8.07 13.00
C GLU A 117 -9.14 -7.10 13.95
N ILE A 118 -9.60 -7.59 15.10
CA ILE A 118 -10.30 -6.79 16.11
C ILE A 118 -9.33 -5.79 16.74
N LEU A 119 -8.13 -6.23 17.13
CA LEU A 119 -7.12 -5.36 17.72
C LEU A 119 -6.64 -4.27 16.74
N LEU A 120 -6.36 -4.64 15.48
CA LEU A 120 -5.94 -3.67 14.48
C LEU A 120 -7.06 -2.67 14.13
N LYS A 121 -8.31 -3.12 14.12
CA LYS A 121 -9.47 -2.25 13.96
C LYS A 121 -9.60 -1.28 15.15
N GLY A 122 -9.53 -1.82 16.37
CA GLY A 122 -9.60 -1.03 17.60
C GLY A 122 -8.47 0.00 17.69
N LEU A 123 -7.26 -0.36 17.26
CA LEU A 123 -6.12 0.55 17.22
C LEU A 123 -6.41 1.80 16.37
N MET A 124 -7.09 1.62 15.23
CA MET A 124 -7.51 2.74 14.36
C MET A 124 -8.62 3.58 15.02
N ASP A 125 -9.61 2.91 15.60
CA ASP A 125 -10.77 3.56 16.22
C ASP A 125 -10.33 4.36 17.46
N ASP A 126 -9.48 3.78 18.30
CA ASP A 126 -8.98 4.42 19.52
C ASP A 126 -8.00 5.58 19.21
N ALA A 127 -7.18 5.47 18.14
CA ALA A 127 -6.36 6.60 17.69
C ALA A 127 -7.21 7.80 17.25
N ALA A 128 -8.30 7.54 16.52
CA ALA A 128 -9.24 8.59 16.15
C ALA A 128 -9.92 9.18 17.40
N GLN A 129 -10.33 8.34 18.36
CA GLN A 129 -11.02 8.76 19.56
C GLN A 129 -10.15 9.66 20.44
N VAL A 130 -8.86 9.36 20.61
CA VAL A 130 -7.92 10.21 21.36
C VAL A 130 -7.91 11.65 20.80
N ILE A 131 -7.93 11.81 19.50
CA ILE A 131 -7.99 13.15 18.86
C ILE A 131 -9.36 13.78 18.98
N LEU A 132 -10.44 13.01 18.76
CA LEU A 132 -11.80 13.51 18.90
C LEU A 132 -12.09 14.00 20.33
N ASP A 133 -11.66 13.28 21.35
CA ASP A 133 -11.82 13.66 22.75
C ASP A 133 -11.05 14.93 23.09
N TYR A 134 -9.85 15.09 22.54
CA TYR A 134 -9.09 16.32 22.68
C TYR A 134 -9.84 17.52 22.08
N PHE A 135 -10.30 17.43 20.84
CA PHE A 135 -11.00 18.52 20.18
C PHE A 135 -12.41 18.78 20.78
N LYS A 136 -13.06 17.75 21.31
CA LYS A 136 -14.34 17.89 22.03
C LYS A 136 -14.22 18.84 23.23
N LYS A 137 -13.09 18.77 24.00
CA LYS A 137 -12.81 19.71 25.10
C LYS A 137 -12.69 21.16 24.60
N GLN A 138 -12.31 21.35 23.34
CA GLN A 138 -12.24 22.67 22.68
C GLN A 138 -13.54 23.09 22.01
N LYS A 139 -14.62 22.29 22.16
CA LYS A 139 -15.93 22.47 21.48
C LYS A 139 -15.81 22.53 19.95
N ILE A 140 -14.87 21.77 19.38
CA ILE A 140 -14.59 21.71 17.95
C ILE A 140 -14.69 20.26 17.47
N ARG A 141 -15.30 20.07 16.29
CA ARG A 141 -15.35 18.79 15.59
C ARG A 141 -14.40 18.79 14.41
N PRO A 142 -13.23 18.12 14.48
CA PRO A 142 -12.26 18.09 13.39
C PRO A 142 -12.63 17.07 12.30
N GLY A 143 -11.99 17.19 11.13
CA GLY A 143 -11.96 16.15 10.11
C GLY A 143 -10.73 15.26 10.26
N ILE A 144 -10.92 13.93 10.25
CA ILE A 144 -9.82 12.95 10.43
C ILE A 144 -9.85 11.92 9.29
N ILE A 145 -8.69 11.71 8.66
CA ILE A 145 -8.43 10.60 7.77
C ILE A 145 -7.22 9.85 8.33
N LEU A 146 -7.35 8.54 8.53
CA LEU A 146 -6.26 7.73 9.03
C LEU A 146 -6.03 6.47 8.23
N ALA A 147 -4.80 5.97 8.26
CA ALA A 147 -4.39 4.71 7.68
C ALA A 147 -3.57 3.89 8.66
N LEU A 148 -3.85 2.60 8.68
CA LEU A 148 -3.08 1.61 9.40
C LEU A 148 -1.96 1.07 8.52
N HIS A 149 -0.74 1.13 9.01
CA HIS A 149 0.39 0.36 8.52
C HIS A 149 0.75 -0.72 9.54
N THR A 150 1.18 -1.87 9.04
CA THR A 150 1.58 -3.00 9.89
C THR A 150 3.07 -3.34 9.77
N PHE A 151 3.82 -2.59 8.95
CA PHE A 151 5.21 -2.88 8.60
C PHE A 151 6.16 -1.75 9.00
N GLY A 152 7.34 -2.12 9.44
CA GLY A 152 8.46 -1.21 9.63
C GLY A 152 9.42 -1.21 8.44
N SER A 153 10.57 -0.55 8.60
CA SER A 153 11.56 -0.38 7.53
C SER A 153 12.24 -1.69 7.13
N LYS A 154 12.39 -2.64 8.05
CA LYS A 154 12.95 -3.97 7.87
C LYS A 154 11.90 -5.06 7.60
N LEU A 155 10.67 -4.69 7.24
CA LEU A 155 9.54 -5.60 7.07
C LEU A 155 9.09 -6.28 8.38
N GLU A 156 9.56 -5.83 9.53
CA GLU A 156 9.07 -6.28 10.82
C GLU A 156 7.60 -5.89 11.03
N PHE A 157 6.87 -6.69 11.80
CA PHE A 157 5.49 -6.35 12.14
C PHE A 157 5.47 -5.19 13.14
N ASN A 158 5.05 -4.03 12.67
CA ASN A 158 5.01 -2.79 13.42
C ASN A 158 3.70 -2.03 13.15
N PRO A 159 2.61 -2.39 13.83
CA PRO A 159 1.34 -1.70 13.62
C PRO A 159 1.41 -0.27 14.16
N HIS A 160 1.14 0.68 13.28
CA HIS A 160 1.10 2.10 13.59
C HIS A 160 0.08 2.82 12.71
N VAL A 161 -0.45 3.93 13.23
CA VAL A 161 -1.51 4.68 12.57
C VAL A 161 -0.96 6.01 12.06
N HIS A 162 -1.03 6.23 10.77
CA HIS A 162 -0.84 7.54 10.16
C HIS A 162 -2.18 8.26 10.13
N MET A 163 -2.23 9.45 10.65
CA MET A 163 -3.44 10.25 10.73
C MET A 163 -3.21 11.64 10.16
N ILE A 164 -4.21 12.15 9.47
CA ILE A 164 -4.31 13.55 9.08
C ILE A 164 -5.53 14.13 9.74
N VAL A 165 -5.32 15.22 10.42
CA VAL A 165 -6.36 15.94 11.13
C VAL A 165 -6.40 17.40 10.67
N THR A 166 -7.60 17.97 10.47
CA THR A 166 -7.77 19.40 10.25
C THR A 166 -7.32 20.19 11.47
N MET A 167 -6.58 21.25 11.28
CA MET A 167 -6.23 22.21 12.32
C MET A 167 -7.37 23.21 12.48
N GLY A 168 -8.44 22.74 13.12
CA GLY A 168 -9.72 23.38 13.26
C GLY A 168 -10.88 22.44 12.94
N GLY A 169 -12.09 22.96 13.05
CA GLY A 169 -13.29 22.20 12.77
C GLY A 169 -14.56 23.03 13.01
N LEU A 170 -15.69 22.37 12.91
CA LEU A 170 -16.99 22.99 13.17
C LEU A 170 -17.29 23.02 14.68
N THR A 171 -17.73 24.16 15.18
CA THR A 171 -18.35 24.31 16.50
C THR A 171 -19.77 23.73 16.50
N GLU A 172 -20.40 23.63 17.65
CA GLU A 172 -21.83 23.22 17.76
C GLU A 172 -22.77 24.20 17.04
N GLY A 173 -22.40 25.48 16.99
CA GLY A 173 -23.14 26.50 16.23
C GLY A 173 -22.92 26.45 14.71
N GLY A 174 -22.14 25.49 14.18
CA GLY A 174 -21.90 25.34 12.75
C GLY A 174 -20.82 26.27 12.17
N GLU A 175 -20.15 27.05 13.01
CA GLU A 175 -19.07 27.95 12.59
C GLU A 175 -17.74 27.23 12.54
N TRP A 176 -16.88 27.60 11.59
CA TRP A 176 -15.51 27.09 11.53
C TRP A 176 -14.61 27.84 12.52
N LYS A 177 -13.91 27.07 13.38
CA LYS A 177 -12.91 27.60 14.30
C LYS A 177 -11.55 26.97 14.01
N ASP A 178 -10.54 27.80 13.71
CA ASP A 178 -9.17 27.36 13.56
C ASP A 178 -8.52 27.02 14.90
N TYR A 179 -7.55 26.10 14.86
CA TYR A 179 -6.84 25.65 16.05
C TYR A 179 -5.43 25.24 15.71
N ASP A 180 -4.43 25.91 16.30
CA ASP A 180 -3.02 25.78 15.87
C ASP A 180 -2.18 24.81 16.70
N TYR A 181 -2.70 24.38 17.85
CA TYR A 181 -1.92 23.61 18.80
C TYR A 181 -2.49 22.21 19.07
N ILE A 182 -1.62 21.20 19.05
CA ILE A 182 -1.94 19.84 19.52
C ILE A 182 -0.87 19.43 20.55
N PRO A 183 -1.23 19.18 21.82
CA PRO A 183 -0.30 18.86 22.90
C PRO A 183 0.17 17.41 22.79
N TYR A 184 1.26 17.15 22.07
CA TYR A 184 1.74 15.81 21.78
C TYR A 184 2.12 15.01 23.06
N LYS A 185 2.62 15.65 24.12
CA LYS A 185 2.92 14.98 25.39
C LYS A 185 1.68 14.35 26.00
N MET A 186 0.58 15.10 26.05
CA MET A 186 -0.71 14.59 26.53
C MET A 186 -1.23 13.46 25.62
N LEU A 187 -1.06 13.60 24.31
CA LEU A 187 -1.47 12.56 23.37
C LEU A 187 -0.71 11.25 23.58
N ARG A 188 0.58 11.29 23.95
CA ARG A 188 1.39 10.09 24.24
C ARG A 188 0.81 9.28 25.39
N VAL A 189 0.48 9.93 26.50
CA VAL A 189 -0.11 9.29 27.69
C VAL A 189 -1.50 8.74 27.38
N ASN A 190 -2.35 9.54 26.71
CA ASN A 190 -3.69 9.11 26.35
C ASN A 190 -3.66 7.93 25.37
N TRP A 191 -2.70 7.95 24.43
CA TRP A 191 -2.51 6.87 23.48
C TRP A 191 -2.07 5.57 24.16
N GLN A 192 -1.10 5.62 25.07
CA GLN A 192 -0.67 4.47 25.84
C GLN A 192 -1.87 3.85 26.60
N ASN A 193 -2.64 4.68 27.29
CA ASN A 193 -3.81 4.22 28.02
C ASN A 193 -4.87 3.58 27.09
N ALA A 194 -5.10 4.19 25.92
CA ALA A 194 -6.04 3.68 24.93
C ALA A 194 -5.62 2.30 24.42
N VAL A 195 -4.33 2.11 24.05
CA VAL A 195 -3.79 0.83 23.57
C VAL A 195 -3.87 -0.25 24.64
N LEU A 196 -3.46 0.05 25.87
CA LEU A 196 -3.50 -0.94 26.96
C LEU A 196 -4.94 -1.32 27.32
N LYS A 197 -5.88 -0.35 27.32
CA LYS A 197 -7.32 -0.63 27.49
C LYS A 197 -7.89 -1.45 26.34
N LEU A 198 -7.50 -1.17 25.09
CA LEU A 198 -7.92 -1.93 23.91
C LEU A 198 -7.55 -3.41 24.07
N ILE A 199 -6.30 -3.69 24.37
CA ILE A 199 -5.82 -5.07 24.56
C ILE A 199 -6.64 -5.77 25.65
N ARG A 200 -6.79 -5.13 26.83
CA ARG A 200 -7.60 -5.70 27.91
C ARG A 200 -9.08 -5.87 27.58
N ARG A 201 -9.66 -5.01 26.73
CA ARG A 201 -11.06 -5.09 26.31
C ARG A 201 -11.32 -6.25 25.37
N VAL A 202 -10.32 -6.59 24.52
CA VAL A 202 -10.47 -7.59 23.45
C VAL A 202 -10.13 -9.01 23.93
N LEU A 203 -9.13 -9.15 24.79
CA LEU A 203 -8.63 -10.46 25.23
C LEU A 203 -9.53 -11.13 26.27
N SER A 204 -9.57 -12.48 26.24
CA SER A 204 -10.23 -13.30 27.27
C SER A 204 -9.51 -13.19 28.62
N PRO A 205 -10.11 -13.61 29.75
CA PRO A 205 -9.45 -13.61 31.05
C PRO A 205 -8.12 -14.39 31.06
N GLU A 206 -8.05 -15.52 30.39
CA GLU A 206 -6.86 -16.39 30.28
C GLU A 206 -5.76 -15.69 29.48
N GLU A 207 -6.12 -15.16 28.30
CA GLU A 207 -5.20 -14.40 27.43
C GLU A 207 -4.66 -13.16 28.13
N LYS A 208 -5.49 -12.46 28.93
CA LYS A 208 -5.05 -11.31 29.75
C LYS A 208 -3.97 -11.68 30.75
N LYS A 209 -4.13 -12.83 31.44
CA LYS A 209 -3.12 -13.33 32.38
C LYS A 209 -1.79 -13.59 31.68
N GLU A 210 -1.85 -14.23 30.49
CA GLU A 210 -0.67 -14.55 29.70
C GLU A 210 0.11 -13.29 29.26
N VAL A 211 -0.58 -12.23 28.83
CA VAL A 211 0.06 -11.01 28.32
C VAL A 211 0.32 -9.96 29.39
N GLN A 212 -0.17 -10.12 30.63
CA GLN A 212 -0.02 -9.12 31.70
C GLN A 212 1.42 -8.69 31.94
N PRO A 213 2.44 -9.58 31.95
CA PRO A 213 3.84 -9.16 32.09
C PRO A 213 4.32 -8.25 30.95
N GLN A 214 3.82 -8.48 29.71
CA GLN A 214 4.16 -7.64 28.56
C GLN A 214 3.51 -6.26 28.68
N LEU A 215 2.24 -6.20 29.10
CA LEU A 215 1.53 -4.93 29.33
C LEU A 215 2.23 -4.11 30.42
N GLN A 216 2.65 -4.75 31.52
CA GLN A 216 3.34 -4.07 32.60
C GLN A 216 4.69 -3.52 32.15
N ARG A 217 5.51 -4.32 31.46
CA ARG A 217 6.80 -3.85 30.90
C ARG A 217 6.61 -2.69 29.93
N ALA A 218 5.63 -2.78 29.03
CA ALA A 218 5.34 -1.71 28.07
C ALA A 218 4.91 -0.42 28.79
N TYR A 219 4.12 -0.51 29.86
CA TYR A 219 3.71 0.64 30.65
C TYR A 219 4.92 1.29 31.36
N THR A 220 5.71 0.50 32.05
CA THR A 220 6.86 1.00 32.87
C THR A 220 7.96 1.58 31.96
N ARG A 221 8.28 0.93 30.85
CA ARG A 221 9.32 1.40 29.92
C ARG A 221 8.96 2.71 29.22
N ASN A 222 7.69 3.02 29.10
CA ASN A 222 7.20 4.23 28.44
C ASN A 222 6.51 5.17 29.44
N ALA A 223 7.25 5.65 30.43
CA ALA A 223 6.73 6.52 31.49
C ALA A 223 6.06 7.81 30.95
N GLU A 224 6.57 8.35 29.85
CA GLU A 224 5.99 9.52 29.18
C GLU A 224 4.86 9.18 28.17
N GLY A 225 4.41 7.92 28.12
CA GLY A 225 3.44 7.41 27.17
C GLY A 225 4.06 6.93 25.85
N PHE A 226 3.26 6.24 25.02
CA PHE A 226 3.72 5.69 23.73
C PHE A 226 4.03 6.80 22.75
N TYR A 227 4.99 6.53 21.87
CA TYR A 227 5.48 7.54 20.93
C TYR A 227 4.39 8.01 19.97
N VAL A 228 4.20 9.34 19.97
CA VAL A 228 3.35 10.05 19.02
C VAL A 228 4.21 11.11 18.34
N ASN A 229 4.29 11.06 17.01
CA ASN A 229 4.95 12.07 16.20
C ASN A 229 3.91 13.03 15.63
N ALA A 230 3.94 14.27 16.04
CA ALA A 230 3.06 15.33 15.56
C ALA A 230 3.90 16.59 15.24
N PRO A 231 4.66 16.62 14.13
CA PRO A 231 5.57 17.73 13.83
C PRO A 231 4.79 19.04 13.70
N LYS A 232 5.40 20.14 14.17
CA LYS A 232 4.78 21.49 14.14
C LYS A 232 4.47 22.01 12.73
N ARG A 233 5.08 21.42 11.70
CA ARG A 233 4.86 21.86 10.31
C ARG A 233 3.46 21.51 9.86
N SER A 234 2.59 22.51 9.88
CA SER A 234 1.30 22.48 9.22
C SER A 234 1.48 22.69 7.71
N ARG A 235 0.65 22.04 6.91
CA ARG A 235 0.67 22.21 5.45
C ARG A 235 -0.68 22.74 5.00
N THR A 236 -0.68 23.92 4.40
CA THR A 236 -1.87 24.55 3.83
C THR A 236 -2.15 24.09 2.40
N ASN A 237 -1.11 23.68 1.67
CA ASN A 237 -1.26 23.23 0.30
C ASN A 237 -1.82 21.78 0.25
N VAL A 238 -3.11 21.67 -0.05
CA VAL A 238 -3.86 20.41 -0.14
C VAL A 238 -3.20 19.43 -1.12
N LYS A 239 -2.68 19.89 -2.28
CA LYS A 239 -1.99 19.05 -3.26
C LYS A 239 -0.71 18.42 -2.67
N LYS A 240 0.12 19.20 -1.96
CA LYS A 240 1.32 18.69 -1.29
C LYS A 240 1.00 17.74 -0.14
N ILE A 241 -0.06 18.02 0.61
CA ILE A 241 -0.56 17.13 1.68
C ILE A 241 -0.96 15.79 1.08
N LEU A 242 -1.72 15.80 0.00
CA LEU A 242 -2.23 14.59 -0.65
C LEU A 242 -1.13 13.76 -1.31
N GLN A 243 -0.17 14.40 -1.96
CA GLN A 243 1.01 13.70 -2.48
C GLN A 243 1.83 13.05 -1.36
N TYR A 244 1.96 13.72 -0.23
CA TYR A 244 2.61 13.16 0.95
C TYR A 244 1.80 12.00 1.55
N ILE A 245 0.48 12.17 1.68
CA ILE A 245 -0.45 11.18 2.24
C ILE A 245 -0.53 9.94 1.37
N SER A 246 -0.67 10.08 0.05
CA SER A 246 -0.79 8.94 -0.85
C SER A 246 0.43 8.03 -0.79
N ARG A 247 1.61 8.62 -0.65
CA ARG A 247 2.87 7.88 -0.46
C ARG A 247 2.88 7.05 0.83
N TYR A 248 2.21 7.50 1.88
CA TYR A 248 2.21 6.83 3.19
C TYR A 248 0.93 6.01 3.43
N MET A 249 -0.23 6.47 2.96
CA MET A 249 -1.51 5.87 3.34
C MET A 249 -1.88 4.59 2.57
N LYS A 250 -1.38 4.42 1.33
CA LYS A 250 -1.60 3.20 0.53
C LYS A 250 -0.32 2.46 0.17
N ARG A 251 0.80 2.81 0.78
CA ARG A 251 2.07 2.15 0.50
C ARG A 251 2.00 0.67 0.86
N GLY A 252 2.48 -0.17 -0.05
CA GLY A 252 2.76 -1.57 0.25
C GLY A 252 3.96 -1.71 1.21
N PRO A 253 4.19 -2.90 1.78
CA PRO A 253 5.27 -3.13 2.75
C PRO A 253 6.66 -2.88 2.16
N ILE A 254 6.85 -3.10 0.86
CA ILE A 254 8.10 -2.80 0.17
C ILE A 254 7.85 -2.15 -1.20
N ALA A 255 8.71 -1.20 -1.58
CA ALA A 255 8.78 -0.68 -2.94
C ALA A 255 9.81 -1.49 -3.73
N LEU A 256 9.54 -1.78 -5.01
CA LEU A 256 10.40 -2.64 -5.84
C LEU A 256 11.84 -2.13 -5.93
N ASN A 257 12.03 -0.82 -6.02
CA ASN A 257 13.35 -0.18 -6.08
C ASN A 257 14.17 -0.31 -4.80
N ARG A 258 13.61 -0.83 -3.71
CA ARG A 258 14.35 -1.15 -2.49
C ARG A 258 15.01 -2.51 -2.55
N ILE A 259 14.52 -3.41 -3.40
CA ILE A 259 15.14 -4.73 -3.59
C ILE A 259 16.35 -4.54 -4.49
N ILE A 260 17.53 -4.83 -3.93
CA ILE A 260 18.83 -4.61 -4.59
C ILE A 260 19.24 -5.87 -5.36
N MET A 261 19.02 -7.05 -4.74
CA MET A 261 19.51 -8.32 -5.26
C MET A 261 18.58 -9.47 -4.90
N TYR A 262 18.53 -10.45 -5.80
CA TYR A 262 17.97 -11.78 -5.56
C TYR A 262 18.77 -12.78 -6.41
N ASP A 263 19.41 -13.76 -5.79
CA ASP A 263 20.29 -14.75 -6.46
C ASP A 263 19.64 -16.13 -6.65
N GLY A 264 18.39 -16.28 -6.27
CA GLY A 264 17.65 -17.54 -6.28
C GLY A 264 17.31 -18.03 -4.87
N ASP A 265 18.08 -17.67 -3.84
CA ASP A 265 17.88 -18.09 -2.46
C ASP A 265 17.88 -16.92 -1.48
N ILE A 266 18.67 -15.89 -1.74
CA ILE A 266 18.87 -14.73 -0.87
C ILE A 266 18.29 -13.48 -1.51
N VAL A 267 17.57 -12.69 -0.71
CA VAL A 267 17.05 -11.38 -1.06
C VAL A 267 17.78 -10.32 -0.25
N MET A 268 18.37 -9.34 -0.94
CA MET A 268 18.94 -8.15 -0.31
C MET A 268 18.09 -6.93 -0.64
N PHE A 269 17.74 -6.14 0.37
CA PHE A 269 17.02 -4.88 0.17
C PHE A 269 17.54 -3.77 1.08
N ARG A 270 17.43 -2.52 0.62
CA ARG A 270 17.83 -1.34 1.39
C ARG A 270 16.68 -0.81 2.24
N TYR A 271 17.05 -0.27 3.41
CA TYR A 271 16.14 0.45 4.28
C TYR A 271 16.85 1.64 4.91
N HIS A 272 16.08 2.65 5.32
CA HIS A 272 16.61 3.78 6.06
C HIS A 272 16.45 3.54 7.56
N ASP A 273 17.56 3.46 8.30
CA ASP A 273 17.55 3.37 9.76
C ASP A 273 17.36 4.80 10.33
N LYS A 274 16.26 4.99 11.05
CA LYS A 274 15.92 6.28 11.66
C LYS A 274 16.78 6.65 12.85
N ARG A 275 17.49 5.69 13.47
CA ARG A 275 18.34 5.92 14.64
C ARG A 275 19.67 6.49 14.23
N THR A 276 20.29 5.91 13.20
CA THR A 276 21.57 6.33 12.64
C THR A 276 21.40 7.38 11.54
N ASN A 277 20.18 7.51 10.97
CA ASN A 277 19.87 8.33 9.80
C ASN A 277 20.64 7.93 8.54
N THR A 278 21.01 6.64 8.43
CA THR A 278 21.78 6.06 7.34
C THR A 278 20.92 5.11 6.50
N GLU A 279 21.34 4.89 5.23
CA GLU A 279 20.79 3.83 4.40
C GLU A 279 21.56 2.54 4.68
N GLU A 280 20.83 1.52 5.13
CA GLU A 280 21.33 0.20 5.51
C GLU A 280 20.78 -0.88 4.59
N LYS A 281 21.40 -2.05 4.59
CA LYS A 281 20.98 -3.22 3.83
C LYS A 281 20.52 -4.33 4.78
N GLU A 282 19.46 -5.02 4.39
CA GLU A 282 18.95 -6.20 5.07
C GLU A 282 19.04 -7.39 4.12
N ILE A 283 19.49 -8.53 4.64
CA ILE A 283 19.65 -9.77 3.90
C ILE A 283 18.76 -10.83 4.54
N MET A 284 17.95 -11.51 3.74
CA MET A 284 17.05 -12.57 4.18
C MET A 284 17.06 -13.73 3.19
N LEU A 285 16.82 -14.94 3.67
CA LEU A 285 16.44 -16.04 2.80
C LEU A 285 15.10 -15.71 2.10
N ALA A 286 14.94 -16.15 0.85
CA ALA A 286 13.73 -15.85 0.07
C ALA A 286 12.42 -16.26 0.79
N LYS A 287 12.44 -17.41 1.49
CA LYS A 287 11.29 -17.89 2.27
C LYS A 287 11.00 -17.01 3.50
N GLU A 288 12.02 -16.48 4.15
CA GLU A 288 11.88 -15.54 5.28
C GLU A 288 11.34 -14.19 4.80
N PHE A 289 11.86 -13.70 3.67
CA PHE A 289 11.38 -12.50 3.01
C PHE A 289 9.90 -12.62 2.60
N ILE A 290 9.50 -13.76 2.02
CA ILE A 290 8.10 -14.07 1.70
C ILE A 290 7.25 -14.06 2.99
N ALA A 291 7.70 -14.75 4.05
CA ALA A 291 7.00 -14.78 5.33
C ALA A 291 6.85 -13.38 5.94
N ALA A 292 7.90 -12.56 5.84
CA ALA A 292 7.86 -11.16 6.29
C ALA A 292 6.84 -10.34 5.50
N LEU A 293 6.76 -10.50 4.19
CA LEU A 293 5.82 -9.75 3.35
C LEU A 293 4.36 -10.16 3.54
N ILE A 294 4.06 -11.45 3.51
CA ILE A 294 2.67 -11.94 3.54
C ILE A 294 1.95 -11.66 4.86
N ARG A 295 2.68 -11.46 5.96
CA ARG A 295 2.10 -11.09 7.25
C ARG A 295 1.39 -9.73 7.21
N HIS A 296 1.74 -8.88 6.25
CA HIS A 296 1.17 -7.54 6.08
C HIS A 296 -0.07 -7.52 5.18
N ILE A 297 -0.41 -8.63 4.53
CA ILE A 297 -1.65 -8.75 3.77
C ILE A 297 -2.82 -8.56 4.75
N PRO A 298 -3.71 -7.56 4.53
CA PRO A 298 -4.84 -7.32 5.41
C PRO A 298 -5.88 -8.44 5.31
N ASP A 299 -6.67 -8.61 6.35
CA ASP A 299 -7.77 -9.58 6.38
C ASP A 299 -8.86 -9.21 5.37
N LYS A 300 -9.71 -10.20 5.02
CA LYS A 300 -10.79 -10.01 4.04
C LYS A 300 -11.70 -8.86 4.48
N ASN A 301 -11.96 -7.92 3.56
CA ASN A 301 -12.78 -6.73 3.80
C ASN A 301 -12.22 -5.74 4.83
N PHE A 302 -11.03 -5.97 5.37
CA PHE A 302 -10.40 -5.05 6.32
C PHE A 302 -10.10 -3.70 5.65
N LYS A 303 -10.62 -2.62 6.25
CA LYS A 303 -10.42 -1.25 5.76
C LYS A 303 -9.20 -0.65 6.44
N THR A 304 -8.08 -0.63 5.75
CA THR A 304 -6.83 -0.02 6.23
C THR A 304 -6.88 1.51 6.28
N ILE A 305 -7.84 2.14 5.63
CA ILE A 305 -8.06 3.59 5.64
C ILE A 305 -9.48 3.86 6.14
N ARG A 306 -9.60 4.79 7.11
CA ARG A 306 -10.86 5.18 7.73
C ARG A 306 -10.97 6.69 7.85
N ARG A 307 -12.21 7.17 7.94
CA ARG A 307 -12.56 8.60 8.04
C ARG A 307 -13.45 8.82 9.26
N TYR A 308 -13.14 9.85 10.02
CA TYR A 308 -13.90 10.22 11.23
C TYR A 308 -14.18 11.73 11.26
N GLY A 309 -14.96 12.16 12.25
CA GLY A 309 -15.34 13.56 12.38
C GLY A 309 -16.01 14.09 11.12
N LEU A 310 -15.61 15.27 10.66
CA LEU A 310 -16.16 15.91 9.47
C LEU A 310 -15.93 15.17 8.15
N TYR A 311 -14.91 14.30 8.11
CA TYR A 311 -14.65 13.45 6.94
C TYR A 311 -15.44 12.13 6.92
N SER A 312 -16.22 11.83 7.97
CA SER A 312 -17.05 10.63 7.99
C SER A 312 -18.14 10.71 6.91
N ARG A 313 -18.42 9.58 6.24
CA ARG A 313 -19.44 9.54 5.17
C ARG A 313 -20.83 9.90 5.65
N ARG A 314 -21.12 9.65 6.94
CA ARG A 314 -22.43 9.88 7.56
C ARG A 314 -22.79 11.37 7.63
N ILE A 315 -21.78 12.24 7.76
CA ILE A 315 -21.93 13.68 7.98
C ILE A 315 -21.71 14.46 6.68
N LYS A 316 -21.15 13.82 5.66
CA LYS A 316 -20.69 14.44 4.42
C LYS A 316 -21.75 15.33 3.72
N LYS A 317 -23.03 14.95 3.76
CA LYS A 317 -24.12 15.75 3.13
C LYS A 317 -24.31 17.08 3.85
N VAL A 318 -24.48 17.03 5.18
CA VAL A 318 -24.73 18.23 6.02
C VAL A 318 -23.51 19.16 5.99
N VAL A 319 -22.31 18.61 6.10
CA VAL A 319 -21.07 19.40 6.12
C VAL A 319 -20.74 20.03 4.76
N LYS A 320 -21.12 19.40 3.64
CA LYS A 320 -20.89 20.00 2.31
C LYS A 320 -21.65 21.30 2.09
N GLU A 321 -22.83 21.41 2.63
CA GLU A 321 -23.66 22.64 2.53
C GLU A 321 -23.06 23.73 3.39
N VAL A 322 -22.78 23.46 4.65
CA VAL A 322 -22.14 24.42 5.58
C VAL A 322 -20.76 24.85 5.10
N VAL A 323 -19.92 23.92 4.62
CA VAL A 323 -18.58 24.24 4.11
C VAL A 323 -18.63 24.99 2.78
N LYS A 324 -19.63 24.74 1.91
CA LYS A 324 -19.85 25.57 0.71
C LYS A 324 -20.16 27.02 1.08
N GLU A 325 -20.97 27.23 2.10
CA GLU A 325 -21.29 28.53 2.59
C GLU A 325 -20.09 29.27 3.20
N ILE A 326 -19.30 28.55 4.03
CA ILE A 326 -18.03 29.07 4.58
C ILE A 326 -17.01 29.33 3.47
N GLN A 327 -16.84 28.40 2.51
CA GLN A 327 -15.96 28.59 1.37
C GLN A 327 -16.40 29.72 0.44
N SER A 328 -17.71 30.00 0.33
CA SER A 328 -18.19 31.15 -0.41
C SER A 328 -17.84 32.48 0.27
N LYS A 329 -17.87 32.52 1.61
CA LYS A 329 -17.38 33.65 2.40
C LYS A 329 -15.84 33.82 2.29
N ILE A 330 -15.08 32.72 2.30
CA ILE A 330 -13.62 32.73 2.13
C ILE A 330 -13.22 33.01 0.65
N LYS A 331 -13.99 32.52 -0.33
CA LYS A 331 -13.76 32.83 -1.76
C LYS A 331 -13.84 34.30 -2.09
N ARG A 332 -14.62 35.08 -1.36
CA ARG A 332 -14.61 36.55 -1.49
C ARG A 332 -13.29 37.18 -1.06
N LEU A 333 -12.49 36.50 -0.23
CA LEU A 333 -11.15 36.93 0.19
C LEU A 333 -10.01 36.32 -0.68
N LEU A 334 -10.25 35.21 -1.39
CA LEU A 334 -9.22 34.49 -2.18
C LEU A 334 -9.66 34.37 -3.64
N LEU A 335 -9.87 35.48 -4.32
CA LEU A 335 -10.38 35.59 -5.69
C LEU A 335 -9.45 35.06 -6.79
N ASN A 336 -8.46 34.19 -6.52
CA ASN A 336 -7.52 33.72 -7.57
C ASN A 336 -7.09 32.24 -7.50
N VAL A 337 -7.80 31.33 -6.84
CA VAL A 337 -7.46 29.89 -6.88
C VAL A 337 -8.68 29.02 -7.16
N SER A 338 -9.29 29.21 -8.31
CA SER A 338 -10.28 28.27 -8.83
C SER A 338 -9.82 27.64 -10.15
N THR A 339 -8.82 26.84 -10.13
CA THR A 339 -8.79 25.69 -11.05
C THR A 339 -9.34 24.51 -10.27
N ALA A 340 -10.65 24.29 -10.36
CA ALA A 340 -11.25 23.02 -10.05
C ALA A 340 -10.38 21.98 -10.75
N LEU A 341 -9.70 21.14 -9.96
CA LEU A 341 -8.89 20.04 -10.50
C LEU A 341 -9.85 19.15 -11.29
N LYS A 342 -9.89 19.32 -12.61
CA LYS A 342 -10.60 18.38 -13.48
C LYS A 342 -9.97 17.02 -13.23
N PRO A 343 -10.78 15.95 -13.10
CA PRO A 343 -10.24 14.62 -12.93
C PRO A 343 -9.28 14.33 -14.09
N MET A 344 -8.01 14.17 -13.79
CA MET A 344 -6.99 13.92 -14.79
C MET A 344 -7.19 12.53 -15.41
N LYS A 345 -7.13 12.43 -16.75
CA LYS A 345 -7.19 11.13 -17.42
C LYS A 345 -6.00 10.27 -16.98
N TRP A 346 -6.18 8.96 -17.02
CA TRP A 346 -5.13 8.01 -16.59
C TRP A 346 -3.79 8.23 -17.31
N ALA A 347 -3.83 8.49 -18.61
CA ALA A 347 -2.63 8.73 -19.42
C ALA A 347 -1.88 10.00 -18.99
N ASP A 348 -2.61 11.09 -18.70
CA ASP A 348 -2.03 12.35 -18.27
C ASP A 348 -1.32 12.20 -16.90
N ARG A 349 -1.91 11.39 -16.00
CA ARG A 349 -1.28 11.06 -14.70
C ARG A 349 0.02 10.29 -14.86
N ILE A 350 0.03 9.30 -15.74
CA ILE A 350 1.26 8.54 -16.03
C ILE A 350 2.32 9.47 -16.63
N THR A 351 1.92 10.35 -17.53
CA THR A 351 2.83 11.37 -18.12
C THR A 351 3.39 12.29 -17.04
N GLU A 352 2.55 12.78 -16.10
CA GLU A 352 3.03 13.65 -15.00
C GLU A 352 4.01 12.91 -14.06
N CYS A 353 3.80 11.61 -13.82
CA CYS A 353 4.62 10.84 -12.88
C CYS A 353 5.90 10.27 -13.49
N PHE A 354 5.88 9.92 -14.78
CA PHE A 354 6.95 9.17 -15.44
C PHE A 354 7.54 9.88 -16.66
N GLY A 355 7.03 11.07 -17.01
CA GLY A 355 7.53 11.88 -18.13
C GLY A 355 7.05 11.44 -19.52
N GLU A 356 6.43 10.26 -19.66
CA GLU A 356 6.02 9.70 -20.95
C GLU A 356 4.52 9.37 -20.99
N ASN A 357 3.87 9.71 -22.10
CA ASN A 357 2.48 9.36 -22.33
C ASN A 357 2.38 7.88 -22.73
N PRO A 358 1.74 7.02 -21.91
CA PRO A 358 1.65 5.58 -22.18
C PRO A 358 0.79 5.25 -23.41
N LEU A 359 0.01 6.21 -23.92
CA LEU A 359 -0.79 6.06 -25.13
C LEU A 359 -0.10 6.65 -26.37
N LYS A 360 1.09 7.21 -26.28
CA LYS A 360 1.86 7.65 -27.43
C LYS A 360 2.58 6.46 -28.07
N CYS A 361 2.45 6.30 -29.39
CA CYS A 361 3.13 5.26 -30.14
C CYS A 361 4.62 5.62 -30.27
N SER A 362 5.51 4.71 -29.88
CA SER A 362 6.95 4.89 -30.02
C SER A 362 7.44 4.87 -31.46
N SER A 363 6.69 4.27 -32.39
CA SER A 363 7.07 4.12 -33.78
C SER A 363 6.71 5.34 -34.63
N CYS A 364 5.52 5.93 -34.44
CA CYS A 364 5.02 7.02 -35.28
C CYS A 364 4.56 8.28 -34.54
N GLY A 365 4.59 8.26 -33.20
CA GLY A 365 4.20 9.40 -32.37
C GLY A 365 2.69 9.60 -32.19
N ASN A 366 1.83 8.92 -32.97
CA ASN A 366 0.38 9.03 -32.86
C ASN A 366 -0.15 8.31 -31.61
N LEU A 367 -1.43 8.50 -31.29
CA LEU A 367 -2.03 7.93 -30.10
C LEU A 367 -2.55 6.52 -30.32
N PHE A 368 -2.39 5.69 -29.30
CA PHE A 368 -3.08 4.41 -29.18
C PHE A 368 -4.53 4.62 -28.72
N VAL A 369 -5.48 4.09 -29.48
CA VAL A 369 -6.91 4.14 -29.20
C VAL A 369 -7.38 2.77 -28.68
N PHE A 370 -8.22 2.81 -27.66
CA PHE A 370 -8.82 1.61 -27.09
C PHE A 370 -9.80 0.96 -28.08
N ARG A 371 -9.66 -0.36 -28.30
CA ARG A 371 -10.47 -1.14 -29.25
C ARG A 371 -11.25 -2.29 -28.61
N GLY A 372 -10.72 -2.93 -27.55
CA GLY A 372 -11.42 -4.06 -26.96
C GLY A 372 -10.89 -4.54 -25.62
N ILE A 373 -11.66 -5.42 -24.98
CA ILE A 373 -11.32 -6.08 -23.71
C ILE A 373 -11.55 -7.59 -23.86
N VAL A 374 -10.52 -8.34 -23.47
CA VAL A 374 -10.56 -9.79 -23.27
C VAL A 374 -10.38 -10.07 -21.78
N VAL A 375 -11.18 -10.96 -21.21
CA VAL A 375 -11.12 -11.35 -19.80
C VAL A 375 -11.12 -12.88 -19.67
N SER A 376 -10.50 -13.39 -18.61
CA SER A 376 -10.61 -14.81 -18.26
C SER A 376 -11.90 -15.08 -17.51
N LYS A 377 -12.67 -16.08 -17.97
CA LYS A 377 -13.90 -16.54 -17.32
C LYS A 377 -14.00 -18.08 -17.48
N ASN A 378 -14.27 -18.78 -16.39
CA ASN A 378 -14.43 -20.23 -16.38
C ASN A 378 -13.25 -21.01 -17.00
N GLY A 379 -12.01 -20.51 -16.79
CA GLY A 379 -10.79 -21.16 -17.28
C GLY A 379 -10.36 -20.83 -18.70
N GLY A 380 -11.21 -20.16 -19.51
CA GLY A 380 -10.89 -19.70 -20.87
C GLY A 380 -10.93 -18.17 -21.00
N LEU A 381 -10.50 -17.68 -22.16
CA LEU A 381 -10.56 -16.26 -22.53
C LEU A 381 -11.85 -15.95 -23.30
N ILE A 382 -12.51 -14.85 -22.93
CA ILE A 382 -13.72 -14.37 -23.64
C ILE A 382 -13.57 -12.89 -24.00
N ILE A 383 -14.17 -12.50 -25.14
CA ILE A 383 -14.28 -11.10 -25.52
C ILE A 383 -15.39 -10.45 -24.71
N GLN A 384 -15.05 -9.58 -23.79
CA GLN A 384 -16.00 -8.78 -23.02
C GLN A 384 -16.51 -7.58 -23.83
N TYR A 385 -15.66 -6.97 -24.65
CA TYR A 385 -15.98 -5.82 -25.48
C TYR A 385 -15.10 -5.79 -26.74
N ALA A 386 -15.69 -5.41 -27.85
CA ALA A 386 -15.01 -5.02 -29.08
C ALA A 386 -15.79 -3.89 -29.72
N ASN A 387 -15.11 -2.84 -30.20
CA ASN A 387 -15.76 -1.65 -30.77
C ASN A 387 -16.41 -1.90 -32.16
N ASP A 388 -15.88 -2.88 -32.91
CA ASP A 388 -16.36 -3.24 -34.25
C ASP A 388 -16.18 -4.74 -34.56
N SER A 389 -16.67 -5.18 -35.69
CA SER A 389 -16.61 -6.59 -36.15
C SER A 389 -15.19 -7.05 -36.50
N GLU A 390 -14.35 -6.16 -37.01
CA GLU A 390 -12.96 -6.44 -37.38
C GLU A 390 -12.12 -6.66 -36.12
N THR A 391 -12.24 -5.77 -35.14
CA THR A 391 -11.63 -5.94 -33.80
C THR A 391 -12.07 -7.25 -33.16
N ARG A 392 -13.37 -7.61 -33.31
CA ARG A 392 -13.87 -8.87 -32.73
C ARG A 392 -13.25 -10.08 -33.41
N ARG A 393 -13.06 -10.05 -34.75
CA ARG A 393 -12.38 -11.12 -35.51
C ARG A 393 -10.93 -11.24 -35.06
N TYR A 394 -10.19 -10.14 -35.01
CA TYR A 394 -8.82 -10.09 -34.54
C TYR A 394 -8.68 -10.67 -33.10
N LEU A 395 -9.56 -10.27 -32.20
CA LEU A 395 -9.53 -10.77 -30.81
C LEU A 395 -9.80 -12.28 -30.69
N ARG A 396 -10.62 -12.87 -31.61
CA ARG A 396 -10.83 -14.33 -31.66
C ARG A 396 -9.54 -15.07 -32.04
N GLU A 397 -8.82 -14.56 -33.04
CA GLU A 397 -7.55 -15.13 -33.50
C GLU A 397 -6.48 -15.01 -32.39
N GLU A 398 -6.39 -13.86 -31.74
CA GLU A 398 -5.51 -13.64 -30.60
C GLU A 398 -5.79 -14.59 -29.42
N ILE A 399 -7.04 -14.81 -29.09
CA ILE A 399 -7.43 -15.77 -28.04
C ILE A 399 -6.95 -17.18 -28.41
N ARG A 400 -7.19 -17.64 -29.66
CA ARG A 400 -6.72 -18.94 -30.12
C ARG A 400 -5.21 -19.08 -30.01
N TYR A 401 -4.45 -18.03 -30.38
CA TYR A 401 -3.00 -18.03 -30.25
C TYR A 401 -2.55 -18.09 -28.78
N ILE A 402 -3.11 -17.25 -27.91
CA ILE A 402 -2.77 -17.22 -26.47
C ILE A 402 -3.11 -18.56 -25.76
N GLU A 403 -4.15 -19.24 -26.19
CA GLU A 403 -4.55 -20.55 -25.65
C GLU A 403 -3.75 -21.72 -26.27
N SER A 404 -2.98 -21.48 -27.34
CA SER A 404 -2.18 -22.49 -28.03
C SER A 404 -1.01 -23.04 -27.20
N LYS A 405 -0.49 -24.20 -27.63
CA LYS A 405 0.74 -24.77 -27.05
C LYS A 405 1.97 -23.91 -27.39
N GLU A 406 2.01 -23.37 -28.60
CA GLU A 406 3.09 -22.52 -29.10
C GLU A 406 3.28 -21.27 -28.23
N PHE A 407 2.22 -20.54 -27.92
CA PHE A 407 2.29 -19.39 -27.03
C PHE A 407 2.85 -19.75 -25.65
N LYS A 408 2.42 -20.88 -25.07
CA LYS A 408 2.89 -21.35 -23.77
C LYS A 408 4.38 -21.72 -23.77
N ILE A 409 4.87 -22.28 -24.88
CA ILE A 409 6.30 -22.60 -25.06
C ILE A 409 7.10 -21.29 -25.16
N ASN A 410 6.65 -20.36 -26.01
CA ASN A 410 7.33 -19.08 -26.21
C ASN A 410 7.34 -18.23 -24.94
N GLN A 411 6.26 -18.25 -24.14
CA GLN A 411 6.21 -17.56 -22.86
C GLN A 411 7.22 -18.14 -21.87
N LYS A 412 7.31 -19.46 -21.74
CA LYS A 412 8.29 -20.13 -20.87
C LYS A 412 9.73 -19.84 -21.28
N GLN A 413 10.00 -19.84 -22.58
CA GLN A 413 11.32 -19.51 -23.11
C GLN A 413 11.71 -18.06 -22.78
N ALA A 414 10.80 -17.12 -23.02
CA ALA A 414 11.00 -15.71 -22.68
C ALA A 414 11.21 -15.49 -21.17
N GLU A 415 10.44 -16.19 -20.33
CA GLU A 415 10.61 -16.15 -18.86
C GLU A 415 11.98 -16.67 -18.44
N LYS A 416 12.49 -17.74 -19.10
CA LYS A 416 13.82 -18.31 -18.84
C LYS A 416 14.93 -17.34 -19.22
N GLU A 417 14.87 -16.76 -20.42
CA GLU A 417 15.86 -15.79 -20.92
C GLU A 417 15.94 -14.55 -20.03
N ILE A 418 14.80 -14.07 -19.60
CA ILE A 418 14.72 -12.94 -18.69
C ILE A 418 15.29 -13.28 -17.31
N TYR A 419 15.01 -14.49 -16.79
CA TYR A 419 15.58 -14.97 -15.54
C TYR A 419 17.10 -15.05 -15.61
N GLU A 420 17.64 -15.60 -16.70
CA GLU A 420 19.08 -15.73 -16.92
C GLU A 420 19.77 -14.36 -17.01
N ALA A 421 19.17 -13.40 -17.73
CA ALA A 421 19.67 -12.04 -17.83
C ALA A 421 19.71 -11.33 -16.46
N ILE A 422 18.67 -11.46 -15.67
CA ILE A 422 18.58 -10.90 -14.32
C ILE A 422 19.61 -11.56 -13.40
N ARG A 423 19.76 -12.89 -13.47
CA ARG A 423 20.73 -13.63 -12.67
C ARG A 423 22.14 -13.20 -12.97
N PHE A 424 22.50 -13.00 -14.24
CA PHE A 424 23.83 -12.52 -14.65
C PHE A 424 24.14 -11.13 -14.04
N ASP A 425 23.18 -10.20 -14.07
CA ASP A 425 23.36 -8.88 -13.47
C ASP A 425 23.50 -8.97 -11.95
N TRP A 426 22.75 -9.84 -11.28
CA TRP A 426 22.84 -10.06 -9.84
C TRP A 426 24.12 -10.76 -9.41
N GLU A 427 24.64 -11.72 -10.16
CA GLU A 427 25.93 -12.35 -9.88
C GLU A 427 27.06 -11.32 -9.94
N LYS A 428 26.99 -10.39 -10.90
CA LYS A 428 27.92 -9.27 -10.99
C LYS A 428 27.79 -8.32 -9.79
N GLN A 429 26.56 -7.99 -9.37
CA GLN A 429 26.31 -7.17 -8.18
C GLN A 429 26.73 -7.89 -6.89
N ARG A 430 26.53 -9.21 -6.78
CA ARG A 430 26.98 -10.01 -5.64
C ARG A 430 28.49 -9.94 -5.46
N GLN A 431 29.27 -10.00 -6.55
CA GLN A 431 30.72 -9.84 -6.50
C GLN A 431 31.16 -8.47 -5.98
N LEU A 432 30.40 -7.42 -6.29
CA LEU A 432 30.67 -6.05 -5.84
C LEU A 432 30.30 -5.80 -4.37
N TYR A 433 29.20 -6.40 -3.89
CA TYR A 433 28.65 -6.11 -2.56
C TYR A 433 28.96 -7.14 -1.47
N MET A 434 29.43 -8.35 -1.83
CA MET A 434 29.74 -9.44 -0.88
C MET A 434 31.08 -10.12 -1.16
N PRO A 435 32.19 -9.39 -1.26
CA PRO A 435 33.50 -10.02 -1.53
C PRO A 435 33.96 -10.96 -0.41
N SER A 436 33.51 -10.77 0.83
CA SER A 436 33.94 -11.53 2.02
C SER A 436 33.18 -12.84 2.28
N MET A 437 32.04 -13.07 1.65
CA MET A 437 31.25 -14.30 1.88
C MET A 437 31.79 -15.52 1.13
N ARG A 438 32.78 -15.38 0.26
CA ARG A 438 33.43 -16.51 -0.41
C ARG A 438 34.26 -17.41 0.53
N ASN A 439 34.66 -16.91 1.71
CA ASN A 439 35.49 -17.63 2.67
C ASN A 439 34.76 -18.16 3.91
N GLN A 440 33.48 -17.91 4.04
CA GLN A 440 32.62 -18.53 5.06
C GLN A 440 31.71 -19.53 4.37
N GLY A 441 32.23 -20.74 4.19
CA GLY A 441 31.41 -21.89 3.83
C GLY A 441 30.31 -22.02 4.86
N ILE A 442 29.10 -21.69 4.46
CA ILE A 442 27.90 -22.11 5.18
C ILE A 442 27.74 -23.57 4.78
N ASP A 443 28.42 -24.43 5.50
CA ASP A 443 28.17 -25.87 5.49
C ASP A 443 26.71 -26.09 5.82
N SER A 444 25.99 -26.62 4.84
CA SER A 444 24.60 -27.04 4.95
C SER A 444 24.51 -28.38 5.68
N GLU A 445 25.11 -28.47 6.86
CA GLU A 445 24.92 -29.62 7.74
C GLU A 445 24.60 -29.16 9.16
N GLY A 446 23.44 -29.59 9.58
CA GLY A 446 23.17 -30.02 10.93
C GLY A 446 22.99 -28.96 12.01
N SER A 447 21.78 -28.74 12.39
CA SER A 447 21.44 -28.88 13.80
C SER A 447 19.99 -29.34 13.97
N ARG A 448 19.88 -30.61 14.30
CA ARG A 448 18.77 -31.14 15.08
C ARG A 448 18.85 -30.51 16.47
N GLY A 449 17.69 -30.05 16.98
CA GLY A 449 17.51 -29.51 18.30
C GLY A 449 16.16 -28.82 18.37
#